data_b13b5f7c7415003f9050823d5230de14
#
_entry.id   b13b5f7c7415003f9050823d5230de14
#
_cell.length_a   1.000
_cell.length_b   1.000
_cell.length_c   1.000
_cell.angle_alpha   90.00
_cell.angle_beta   90.00
_cell.angle_gamma   90.00
#
_symmetry.space_group_name_H-M   'P 1'
#
loop_
_entity.id
_entity.type
_entity.pdbx_description
1 polymer ?
#
loop_
_entity_poly.entity_id
_entity_poly.type
_entity_poly.pdbx_seq_one_letter_code
_entity_poly.pdbx_strand_id
1 'polypeptide(L)'
;MSKYLFLSATDLEHNELEMFGSKIHIIGVGKINAAMNTTRLIEKYDPDCVINFGSCGNLKDYKIGEVLTVGEVFNNIDVRPFAEYGHTPFHGLGSFKLQGKADIKCFSTDQFYHKHRKDYAEK
;
A
#
# COMPACT_ATOMS: atom_id res chain seq x y z
N MET A 1 19.84 -6.41 -16.16
CA MET A 1 18.77 -7.04 -15.35
C MET A 1 18.16 -6.03 -14.43
N SER A 2 16.82 -5.97 -14.39
CA SER A 2 16.12 -5.04 -13.50
C SER A 2 16.36 -5.39 -12.02
N LYS A 3 16.61 -4.36 -11.21
CA LYS A 3 16.73 -4.49 -9.76
C LYS A 3 15.36 -4.32 -9.10
N TYR A 4 14.87 -5.35 -8.45
CA TYR A 4 13.63 -5.33 -7.70
C TYR A 4 13.89 -5.16 -6.21
N LEU A 5 13.10 -4.32 -5.56
CA LEU A 5 13.05 -4.19 -4.10
C LEU A 5 11.72 -4.75 -3.61
N PHE A 6 11.79 -5.86 -2.86
CA PHE A 6 10.60 -6.51 -2.31
C PHE A 6 10.38 -6.07 -0.87
N LEU A 7 9.16 -5.61 -0.58
CA LEU A 7 8.75 -5.08 0.71
C LEU A 7 7.56 -5.85 1.26
N SER A 8 7.54 -6.03 2.57
CA SER A 8 6.39 -6.52 3.32
C SER A 8 6.31 -5.80 4.67
N ALA A 9 5.12 -5.63 5.21
CA ALA A 9 4.96 -4.98 6.51
C ALA A 9 5.48 -5.84 7.65
N THR A 10 5.31 -7.15 7.57
CA THR A 10 5.70 -8.12 8.60
C THR A 10 6.13 -9.44 7.96
N ASP A 11 6.91 -10.21 8.70
CA ASP A 11 7.30 -11.58 8.33
C ASP A 11 6.13 -12.58 8.38
N LEU A 12 5.01 -12.20 9.00
CA LEU A 12 3.80 -13.03 9.06
C LEU A 12 3.05 -13.11 7.72
N GLU A 13 3.35 -12.22 6.79
CA GLU A 13 2.67 -12.13 5.49
C GLU A 13 3.34 -12.96 4.39
N HIS A 14 4.47 -13.59 4.69
CA HIS A 14 5.19 -14.44 3.74
C HIS A 14 5.97 -15.54 4.47
N ASN A 15 6.15 -16.66 3.79
CA ASN A 15 6.90 -17.80 4.31
C ASN A 15 8.35 -17.87 3.77
N GLU A 16 8.71 -16.97 2.88
CA GLU A 16 10.01 -16.95 2.23
C GLU A 16 10.81 -15.72 2.61
N LEU A 17 12.12 -15.88 2.70
CA LEU A 17 13.03 -14.78 2.99
C LEU A 17 13.51 -14.07 1.73
N GLU A 18 13.31 -14.69 0.57
CA GLU A 18 13.76 -14.20 -0.72
C GLU A 18 12.71 -14.44 -1.80
N MET A 19 12.67 -13.55 -2.77
CA MET A 19 11.84 -13.66 -3.97
C MET A 19 12.69 -13.33 -5.19
N PHE A 20 12.71 -14.25 -6.17
CA PHE A 20 13.56 -14.12 -7.36
C PHE A 20 15.04 -13.82 -7.06
N GLY A 21 15.60 -14.43 -6.01
CA GLY A 21 16.98 -14.21 -5.58
C GLY A 21 17.21 -12.89 -4.82
N SER A 22 16.18 -12.12 -4.55
CA SER A 22 16.27 -10.87 -3.80
C SER A 22 15.61 -11.01 -2.43
N LYS A 23 16.26 -10.45 -1.42
CA LYS A 23 15.75 -10.43 -0.05
C LYS A 23 14.43 -9.66 0.04
N ILE A 24 13.50 -10.18 0.82
CA ILE A 24 12.28 -9.47 1.22
C ILE A 24 12.59 -8.61 2.45
N HIS A 25 12.36 -7.33 2.35
CA HIS A 25 12.60 -6.39 3.44
C HIS A 25 11.34 -6.11 4.24
N ILE A 26 11.44 -6.23 5.55
CA ILE A 26 10.35 -5.88 6.47
C ILE A 26 10.43 -4.38 6.76
N ILE A 27 9.37 -3.65 6.41
CA ILE A 27 9.30 -2.19 6.58
C ILE A 27 8.52 -1.75 7.81
N GLY A 28 7.86 -2.68 8.50
CA GLY A 28 7.05 -2.37 9.67
C GLY A 28 5.59 -2.04 9.33
N VAL A 29 4.75 -2.08 10.34
CA VAL A 29 3.33 -1.76 10.24
C VAL A 29 3.10 -0.27 10.42
N GLY A 30 2.15 0.29 9.68
CA GLY A 30 1.78 1.70 9.74
C GLY A 30 2.48 2.55 8.69
N LYS A 31 1.81 3.65 8.30
CA LYS A 31 2.28 4.53 7.22
C LYS A 31 3.62 5.19 7.49
N ILE A 32 3.89 5.56 8.75
CA ILE A 32 5.16 6.18 9.12
C ILE A 32 6.33 5.21 8.93
N ASN A 33 6.21 3.99 9.45
CA ASN A 33 7.23 2.95 9.28
C ASN A 33 7.43 2.60 7.80
N ALA A 34 6.32 2.45 7.07
CA ALA A 34 6.36 2.15 5.64
C ALA A 34 7.10 3.24 4.85
N ALA A 35 6.77 4.51 5.06
CA ALA A 35 7.38 5.63 4.36
C ALA A 35 8.88 5.75 4.70
N MET A 36 9.21 5.73 5.98
CA MET A 36 10.59 5.90 6.46
C MET A 36 11.51 4.77 5.96
N ASN A 37 11.10 3.54 6.16
CA ASN A 37 11.92 2.39 5.81
C ASN A 37 12.01 2.17 4.30
N THR A 38 10.92 2.40 3.55
CA THR A 38 10.93 2.33 2.09
C THR A 38 11.87 3.38 1.50
N THR A 39 11.84 4.61 2.00
CA THR A 39 12.75 5.68 1.54
C THR A 39 14.21 5.27 1.75
N ARG A 40 14.56 4.80 2.93
CA ARG A 40 15.92 4.34 3.24
C ARG A 40 16.39 3.21 2.33
N LEU A 41 15.49 2.28 2.03
CA LEU A 41 15.81 1.13 1.18
C LEU A 41 15.97 1.55 -0.29
N ILE A 42 15.15 2.46 -0.78
CA ILE A 42 15.28 3.02 -2.13
C ILE A 42 16.61 3.74 -2.27
N GLU A 43 16.97 4.60 -1.32
CA GLU A 43 18.26 5.30 -1.33
C GLU A 43 19.46 4.35 -1.27
N LYS A 44 19.35 3.26 -0.49
CA LYS A 44 20.42 2.29 -0.33
C LYS A 44 20.63 1.41 -1.55
N TYR A 45 19.55 0.94 -2.18
CA TYR A 45 19.61 -0.08 -3.22
C TYR A 45 19.40 0.43 -4.64
N ASP A 46 18.89 1.65 -4.79
CA ASP A 46 18.58 2.27 -6.10
C ASP A 46 17.86 1.28 -7.04
N PRO A 47 16.65 0.80 -6.65
CA PRO A 47 15.94 -0.21 -7.42
C PRO A 47 15.26 0.38 -8.65
N ASP A 48 15.09 -0.44 -9.69
CA ASP A 48 14.27 -0.09 -10.86
C ASP A 48 12.78 -0.20 -10.56
N CYS A 49 12.41 -1.08 -9.63
CA CYS A 49 11.01 -1.31 -9.27
C CYS A 49 10.90 -1.71 -7.80
N VAL A 50 9.89 -1.16 -7.12
CA VAL A 50 9.53 -1.51 -5.74
C VAL A 50 8.24 -2.32 -5.77
N ILE A 51 8.25 -3.49 -5.16
CA ILE A 51 7.10 -4.39 -5.06
C ILE A 51 6.77 -4.58 -3.59
N ASN A 52 5.63 -4.04 -3.17
CA ASN A 52 5.08 -4.27 -1.84
C ASN A 52 3.95 -5.29 -1.91
N PHE A 53 3.96 -6.26 -1.01
CA PHE A 53 2.91 -7.26 -0.91
C PHE A 53 2.53 -7.52 0.54
N GLY A 54 1.32 -7.99 0.74
CA GLY A 54 0.78 -8.29 2.06
C GLY A 54 -0.70 -8.58 2.00
N SER A 55 -1.27 -8.84 3.16
CA SER A 55 -2.70 -9.05 3.34
C SER A 55 -3.46 -7.72 3.45
N CYS A 56 -4.73 -7.75 3.11
CA CYS A 56 -5.61 -6.59 3.26
C CYS A 56 -7.04 -7.00 3.66
N GLY A 57 -7.77 -6.07 4.21
CA GLY A 57 -9.21 -6.22 4.44
C GLY A 57 -9.98 -6.21 3.12
N ASN A 58 -10.93 -7.12 2.98
CA ASN A 58 -11.78 -7.22 1.81
C ASN A 58 -12.99 -6.29 1.94
N LEU A 59 -13.01 -5.20 1.17
CA LEU A 59 -14.11 -4.23 1.16
C LEU A 59 -15.13 -4.49 0.05
N LYS A 60 -14.86 -5.45 -0.83
CA LYS A 60 -15.73 -5.92 -1.90
C LYS A 60 -15.80 -7.44 -1.89
N ASP A 61 -16.49 -8.01 -2.84
CA ASP A 61 -16.73 -9.46 -2.91
C ASP A 61 -15.58 -10.21 -3.60
N TYR A 62 -14.33 -9.88 -3.26
CA TYR A 62 -13.19 -10.66 -3.72
C TYR A 62 -13.13 -12.00 -2.99
N LYS A 63 -12.66 -13.01 -3.68
CA LYS A 63 -12.47 -14.34 -3.10
C LYS A 63 -11.32 -14.30 -2.08
N ILE A 64 -11.53 -14.90 -0.90
CA ILE A 64 -10.49 -15.04 0.11
C ILE A 64 -9.30 -15.82 -0.47
N GLY A 65 -8.09 -15.29 -0.31
CA GLY A 65 -6.86 -15.85 -0.87
C GLY A 65 -6.55 -15.45 -2.31
N GLU A 66 -7.43 -14.66 -2.94
CA GLU A 66 -7.16 -14.10 -4.27
C GLU A 66 -6.04 -13.05 -4.18
N VAL A 67 -5.10 -13.13 -5.11
CA VAL A 67 -4.02 -12.15 -5.25
C VAL A 67 -4.44 -11.05 -6.21
N LEU A 68 -4.44 -9.81 -5.74
CA LEU A 68 -4.83 -8.63 -6.50
C LEU A 68 -3.64 -7.71 -6.72
N THR A 69 -3.43 -7.26 -7.96
CA THR A 69 -2.44 -6.24 -8.26
C THR A 69 -3.10 -4.87 -8.25
N VAL A 70 -2.78 -4.08 -7.23
CA VAL A 70 -3.40 -2.77 -6.98
C VAL A 70 -2.94 -1.76 -8.02
N GLY A 71 -3.88 -1.04 -8.63
CA GLY A 71 -3.61 0.03 -9.60
C GLY A 71 -3.70 1.44 -9.02
N GLU A 72 -4.36 1.61 -7.88
CA GLU A 72 -4.53 2.93 -7.26
C GLU A 72 -4.60 2.81 -5.74
N VAL A 73 -3.85 3.65 -5.03
CA VAL A 73 -3.84 3.72 -3.57
C VAL A 73 -4.38 5.07 -3.11
N PHE A 74 -5.34 5.04 -2.20
CA PHE A 74 -5.88 6.21 -1.53
C PHE A 74 -5.35 6.29 -0.10
N ASN A 75 -5.05 7.50 0.35
CA ASN A 75 -4.69 7.74 1.73
C ASN A 75 -5.96 7.98 2.57
N ASN A 76 -6.04 7.39 3.75
CA ASN A 76 -7.10 7.66 4.71
C ASN A 76 -6.79 8.96 5.47
N ILE A 77 -7.09 10.08 4.86
CA ILE A 77 -6.98 11.42 5.46
C ILE A 77 -8.31 12.14 5.34
N ASP A 78 -8.77 12.74 6.43
CA ASP A 78 -9.98 13.53 6.46
C ASP A 78 -9.69 14.91 7.05
N VAL A 79 -9.60 15.89 6.19
CA VAL A 79 -9.34 17.29 6.54
C VAL A 79 -10.43 18.20 6.01
N ARG A 80 -11.64 17.65 5.80
CA ARG A 80 -12.79 18.46 5.36
C ARG A 80 -13.13 19.56 6.35
N PRO A 81 -13.50 20.78 5.90
CA PRO A 81 -13.84 21.15 4.52
C PRO A 81 -12.66 21.67 3.66
N PHE A 82 -11.42 21.62 4.14
CA PHE A 82 -10.25 22.18 3.43
C PHE A 82 -9.84 21.38 2.18
N ALA A 83 -10.09 20.09 2.17
CA ALA A 83 -9.94 19.24 1.01
C ALA A 83 -10.96 18.09 1.07
N GLU A 84 -11.22 17.44 -0.05
CA GLU A 84 -12.05 16.24 -0.10
C GLU A 84 -11.40 15.09 0.67
N TYR A 85 -12.22 14.16 1.14
CA TYR A 85 -11.74 12.96 1.82
C TYR A 85 -10.72 12.20 0.95
N GLY A 86 -9.60 11.87 1.53
CA GLY A 86 -8.50 11.19 0.85
C GLY A 86 -7.52 12.13 0.15
N HIS A 87 -7.78 13.44 0.12
CA HIS A 87 -6.90 14.43 -0.52
C HIS A 87 -6.08 15.19 0.52
N THR A 88 -4.81 15.41 0.19
CA THR A 88 -3.92 16.26 0.99
C THR A 88 -4.12 17.72 0.59
N PRO A 89 -4.44 18.63 1.53
CA PRO A 89 -4.56 20.06 1.22
C PRO A 89 -3.28 20.62 0.62
N PHE A 90 -3.44 21.59 -0.27
CA PHE A 90 -2.35 22.37 -0.88
C PHE A 90 -1.43 21.62 -1.86
N HIS A 91 -1.43 20.30 -1.87
CA HIS A 91 -0.57 19.49 -2.77
C HIS A 91 -1.33 18.75 -3.88
N GLY A 92 -2.65 18.77 -3.83
CA GLY A 92 -3.51 18.21 -4.88
C GLY A 92 -3.43 16.70 -5.10
N LEU A 93 -2.72 15.97 -4.24
CA LEU A 93 -2.60 14.52 -4.36
C LEU A 93 -3.76 13.83 -3.64
N GLY A 94 -4.70 13.27 -4.40
CA GLY A 94 -5.80 12.49 -3.87
C GLY A 94 -5.53 11.00 -3.84
N SER A 95 -4.78 10.51 -4.80
CA SER A 95 -4.43 9.10 -4.90
C SER A 95 -3.09 8.91 -5.60
N PHE A 96 -2.54 7.72 -5.48
CA PHE A 96 -1.30 7.32 -6.14
C PHE A 96 -1.59 6.22 -7.15
N LYS A 97 -1.23 6.46 -8.41
CA LYS A 97 -1.35 5.46 -9.48
C LYS A 97 -0.16 4.51 -9.43
N LEU A 98 -0.47 3.21 -9.52
CA LEU A 98 0.51 2.13 -9.56
C LEU A 98 0.43 1.38 -10.90
N GLN A 99 1.35 0.44 -11.10
CA GLN A 99 1.40 -0.38 -12.33
C GLN A 99 0.43 -1.57 -12.33
N GLY A 100 -0.53 -1.61 -11.40
CA GLY A 100 -1.54 -2.64 -11.33
C GLY A 100 -2.77 -2.38 -12.19
N LYS A 101 -3.82 -3.16 -11.95
CA LYS A 101 -5.11 -2.98 -12.63
C LYS A 101 -5.82 -1.74 -12.10
N ALA A 102 -6.22 -0.84 -12.98
CA ALA A 102 -6.80 0.46 -12.64
C ALA A 102 -8.10 0.38 -11.81
N ASP A 103 -8.84 -0.72 -11.93
CA ASP A 103 -10.07 -0.98 -11.17
C ASP A 103 -9.82 -1.57 -9.77
N ILE A 104 -8.60 -2.01 -9.48
CA ILE A 104 -8.21 -2.51 -8.17
C ILE A 104 -7.67 -1.35 -7.34
N LYS A 105 -8.44 -0.97 -6.32
CA LYS A 105 -8.14 0.16 -5.46
C LYS A 105 -7.84 -0.31 -4.04
N CYS A 106 -6.88 0.34 -3.39
CA CYS A 106 -6.51 0.07 -2.01
C CYS A 106 -6.58 1.34 -1.17
N PHE A 107 -7.09 1.24 0.04
CA PHE A 107 -7.02 2.30 1.04
C PHE A 107 -5.90 2.01 2.02
N SER A 108 -4.96 2.93 2.12
CA SER A 108 -3.90 2.88 3.11
C SER A 108 -4.36 3.62 4.38
N THR A 109 -4.42 2.89 5.49
CA THR A 109 -4.89 3.41 6.77
C THR A 109 -4.07 2.82 7.92
N ASP A 110 -3.94 3.58 9.01
CA ASP A 110 -3.36 3.10 10.27
C ASP A 110 -4.42 2.54 11.24
N GLN A 111 -5.66 2.39 10.78
CA GLN A 111 -6.77 1.86 11.57
C GLN A 111 -7.37 0.63 10.91
N PHE A 112 -7.80 -0.34 11.71
CA PHE A 112 -8.56 -1.47 11.20
C PHE A 112 -9.92 -1.00 10.67
N TYR A 113 -10.37 -1.65 9.58
CA TYR A 113 -11.69 -1.44 9.04
C TYR A 113 -12.77 -1.91 10.02
N HIS A 114 -13.77 -1.06 10.23
CA HIS A 114 -14.98 -1.40 10.97
C HIS A 114 -16.19 -1.33 10.03
N LYS A 115 -17.09 -2.31 10.13
CA LYS A 115 -18.29 -2.42 9.28
C LYS A 115 -19.16 -1.15 9.19
N HIS A 116 -19.01 -0.23 10.15
CA HIS A 116 -19.81 1.00 10.20
C HIS A 116 -19.15 2.21 9.53
N ARG A 117 -17.92 2.08 9.02
CA ARG A 117 -17.27 3.14 8.26
C ARG A 117 -17.64 3.03 6.78
N LYS A 118 -18.64 3.79 6.39
CA LYS A 118 -19.11 3.86 5.00
C LYS A 118 -18.13 4.57 4.06
N ASP A 119 -17.25 5.39 4.63
CA ASP A 119 -16.32 6.24 3.87
C ASP A 119 -15.42 5.47 2.90
N TYR A 120 -15.06 4.24 3.23
CA TYR A 120 -14.24 3.39 2.37
C TYR A 120 -15.02 2.78 1.19
N ALA A 121 -16.32 2.56 1.37
CA ALA A 121 -17.14 1.86 0.38
C ALA A 121 -17.59 2.79 -0.77
N GLU A 122 -17.54 4.10 -0.57
CA GLU A 122 -18.03 5.09 -1.52
C GLU A 122 -16.97 5.49 -2.57
N LYS A 123 -15.73 5.01 -2.43
CA LYS A 123 -14.63 5.25 -3.36
C LYS A 123 -14.17 3.98 -4.06
#